data_2f04085d954f8c9f5113fd9857e4c4dd
#
_entry.id   2f04085d954f8c9f5113fd9857e4c4dd
#
_cell.length_a   1.000
_cell.length_b   1.000
_cell.length_c   1.000
_cell.angle_alpha   90.00
_cell.angle_beta   90.00
_cell.angle_gamma   90.00
#
_symmetry.space_group_name_H-M   'P 1'
#
loop_
_entity.id
_entity.type
_entity.pdbx_description
1 polymer ?
#
loop_
_entity_poly.entity_id
_entity_poly.type
_entity_poly.pdbx_seq_one_letter_code
_entity_poly.pdbx_strand_id
1 'polypeptide(L)'
;MKVLVMAWRSILRHARRTTATVSALVVGLTGMVVFQGFLGQMMRDFRDGTILSGIGHLQVAARDQYFVDGEFNPFSYGLKDSEALSAALERQPGVKAVFPSTGFVAVAGLGDQSATLLVKAYPPERMYFAPRAGAVKAPVDRFNLGSLVEGSSVSPGDTNRLVLGETAARVLGARAGDVVTLMAILPGGNLEGRDFTISGIFSSPGRDKSFAYTDYATASDFIRMPSPPVLITIAKDVEAVKGIADSVPRGLSFRTWRDLAQLFVQVSTIMASFLDVIRAIILLVTLFILANSMNRMVRERMKEWGTLRALGTRKRDILLVILSEGCLQGLLGAVLGIAFGFLVSAIIDVAGGLPYHNGAQTYAVMVRPGLDSVWLNLVPSVVTAGLAALLPGVRAIRFSPSECLREA
;
A
#
# COMPACT_ATOMS: atom_id res chain seq x y z
N MET A 1 -18.20 -13.55 38.07
CA MET A 1 -16.88 -13.50 38.77
C MET A 1 -16.38 -14.91 39.18
N LYS A 2 -17.17 -15.79 39.84
CA LYS A 2 -16.72 -17.13 40.25
C LYS A 2 -16.24 -18.03 39.07
N VAL A 3 -16.93 -18.01 37.92
CA VAL A 3 -16.62 -18.83 36.76
C VAL A 3 -15.23 -18.46 36.15
N LEU A 4 -14.93 -17.18 36.01
CA LEU A 4 -13.63 -16.68 35.51
C LEU A 4 -12.47 -17.07 36.44
N VAL A 5 -12.67 -16.98 37.76
CA VAL A 5 -11.64 -17.39 38.74
C VAL A 5 -11.41 -18.91 38.68
N MET A 6 -12.44 -19.69 38.46
CA MET A 6 -12.29 -21.15 38.27
C MET A 6 -11.54 -21.47 36.97
N ALA A 7 -11.88 -20.82 35.87
CA ALA A 7 -11.19 -21.00 34.60
C ALA A 7 -9.70 -20.61 34.70
N TRP A 8 -9.36 -19.48 35.33
CA TRP A 8 -7.99 -19.06 35.55
C TRP A 8 -7.17 -20.06 36.40
N ARG A 9 -7.74 -20.52 37.52
CA ARG A 9 -7.10 -21.56 38.37
C ARG A 9 -6.89 -22.88 37.63
N SER A 10 -7.80 -23.23 36.72
CA SER A 10 -7.69 -24.42 35.87
C SER A 10 -6.51 -24.29 34.89
N ILE A 11 -6.34 -23.13 34.24
CA ILE A 11 -5.24 -22.86 33.38
C ILE A 11 -3.89 -23.00 34.09
N LEU A 12 -3.75 -22.44 35.29
CA LEU A 12 -2.52 -22.53 36.09
C LEU A 12 -2.22 -23.96 36.55
N ARG A 13 -3.25 -24.76 36.91
CA ARG A 13 -3.07 -26.14 37.34
C ARG A 13 -2.57 -27.05 36.22
N HIS A 14 -2.93 -26.76 34.97
CA HIS A 14 -2.54 -27.55 33.81
C HIS A 14 -1.57 -26.75 32.87
N ALA A 15 -0.64 -26.00 33.47
CA ALA A 15 0.24 -25.04 32.76
C ALA A 15 0.94 -25.68 31.57
N ARG A 16 1.54 -26.88 31.70
CA ARG A 16 2.31 -27.53 30.61
C ARG A 16 1.50 -27.75 29.32
N ARG A 17 0.21 -28.06 29.43
CA ARG A 17 -0.67 -28.23 28.28
C ARG A 17 -1.13 -26.90 27.74
N THR A 18 -1.54 -26.00 28.62
CA THR A 18 -1.96 -24.64 28.22
C THR A 18 -0.86 -23.90 27.53
N THR A 19 0.39 -24.01 28.00
CA THR A 19 1.54 -23.39 27.32
C THR A 19 1.73 -23.95 25.92
N ALA A 20 1.62 -25.25 25.68
CA ALA A 20 1.74 -25.82 24.33
C ALA A 20 0.67 -25.26 23.36
N THR A 21 -0.61 -25.18 23.82
CA THR A 21 -1.70 -24.63 23.02
C THR A 21 -1.51 -23.14 22.78
N VAL A 22 -1.22 -22.36 23.84
CA VAL A 22 -1.03 -20.91 23.76
C VAL A 22 0.21 -20.58 22.90
N SER A 23 1.30 -21.34 22.99
CA SER A 23 2.49 -21.13 22.15
C SER A 23 2.20 -21.31 20.67
N ALA A 24 1.39 -22.30 20.29
CA ALA A 24 0.99 -22.48 18.89
C ALA A 24 0.17 -21.29 18.38
N LEU A 25 -0.73 -20.75 19.22
CA LEU A 25 -1.51 -19.54 18.92
C LEU A 25 -0.59 -18.31 18.79
N VAL A 26 0.35 -18.16 19.72
CA VAL A 26 1.32 -17.06 19.72
C VAL A 26 2.12 -17.06 18.42
N VAL A 27 2.67 -18.21 18.02
CA VAL A 27 3.45 -18.31 16.77
C VAL A 27 2.60 -17.93 15.55
N GLY A 28 1.39 -18.48 15.42
CA GLY A 28 0.50 -18.19 14.30
C GLY A 28 0.11 -16.71 14.22
N LEU A 29 -0.25 -16.10 15.35
CA LEU A 29 -0.65 -14.69 15.39
C LEU A 29 0.53 -13.73 15.27
N THR A 30 1.71 -14.07 15.81
CA THR A 30 2.96 -13.34 15.57
C THR A 30 3.25 -13.27 14.07
N GLY A 31 3.24 -14.42 13.39
CA GLY A 31 3.44 -14.48 11.94
C GLY A 31 2.42 -13.64 11.17
N MET A 32 1.15 -13.68 11.59
CA MET A 32 0.08 -12.89 10.95
C MET A 32 0.30 -11.38 11.11
N VAL A 33 0.65 -10.90 12.32
CA VAL A 33 0.89 -9.48 12.59
C VAL A 33 2.11 -8.97 11.80
N VAL A 34 3.21 -9.73 11.79
CA VAL A 34 4.42 -9.39 11.01
C VAL A 34 4.10 -9.34 9.52
N PHE A 35 3.36 -10.31 9.01
CA PHE A 35 2.99 -10.36 7.59
C PHE A 35 2.05 -9.22 7.20
N GLN A 36 1.07 -8.87 8.04
CA GLN A 36 0.23 -7.70 7.85
C GLN A 36 1.04 -6.41 7.86
N GLY A 37 2.00 -6.28 8.76
CA GLY A 37 2.90 -5.13 8.84
C GLY A 37 3.75 -4.98 7.58
N PHE A 38 4.29 -6.07 7.07
CA PHE A 38 5.07 -6.11 5.83
C PHE A 38 4.23 -5.71 4.61
N LEU A 39 3.10 -6.39 4.38
CA LEU A 39 2.23 -6.09 3.24
C LEU A 39 1.62 -4.69 3.32
N GLY A 40 1.22 -4.26 4.52
CA GLY A 40 0.70 -2.92 4.73
C GLY A 40 1.72 -1.85 4.38
N GLN A 41 3.00 -2.03 4.76
CA GLN A 41 4.07 -1.10 4.40
C GLN A 41 4.36 -1.15 2.90
N MET A 42 4.46 -2.33 2.32
CA MET A 42 4.69 -2.49 0.88
C MET A 42 3.59 -1.80 0.05
N MET A 43 2.31 -1.89 0.49
CA MET A 43 1.21 -1.22 -0.18
C MET A 43 1.25 0.31 0.00
N ARG A 44 1.68 0.82 1.16
CA ARG A 44 1.92 2.26 1.36
C ARG A 44 3.04 2.77 0.44
N ASP A 45 4.16 2.07 0.40
CA ASP A 45 5.29 2.44 -0.46
C ASP A 45 4.92 2.38 -1.94
N PHE A 46 4.13 1.39 -2.37
CA PHE A 46 3.61 1.29 -3.73
C PHE A 46 2.64 2.43 -4.06
N ARG A 47 1.75 2.78 -3.13
CA ARG A 47 0.84 3.94 -3.27
C ARG A 47 1.62 5.23 -3.43
N ASP A 48 2.54 5.50 -2.50
CA ASP A 48 3.31 6.73 -2.49
C ASP A 48 4.22 6.82 -3.72
N GLY A 49 4.83 5.70 -4.13
CA GLY A 49 5.56 5.60 -5.38
C GLY A 49 4.68 5.86 -6.60
N THR A 50 3.45 5.36 -6.63
CA THR A 50 2.50 5.60 -7.73
C THR A 50 2.10 7.08 -7.79
N ILE A 51 1.74 7.69 -6.67
CA ILE A 51 1.40 9.11 -6.59
C ILE A 51 2.56 9.98 -7.07
N LEU A 52 3.77 9.73 -6.56
CA LEU A 52 4.97 10.51 -6.88
C LEU A 52 5.61 10.12 -8.21
N SER A 53 5.05 9.18 -8.95
CA SER A 53 5.53 8.80 -10.28
C SER A 53 5.05 9.71 -11.43
N GLY A 54 4.46 10.86 -11.14
CA GLY A 54 3.95 11.81 -12.12
C GLY A 54 2.43 12.00 -12.10
N ILE A 55 1.70 11.25 -11.24
CA ILE A 55 0.23 11.37 -11.12
C ILE A 55 -0.14 12.54 -10.19
N GLY A 56 0.54 12.69 -9.04
CA GLY A 56 0.14 13.60 -7.99
C GLY A 56 -1.04 13.09 -7.17
N HIS A 57 -1.45 13.85 -6.17
CA HIS A 57 -2.56 13.48 -5.29
C HIS A 57 -3.93 13.84 -5.88
N LEU A 58 -3.98 14.95 -6.63
CA LEU A 58 -5.16 15.46 -7.31
C LEU A 58 -4.73 16.13 -8.62
N GLN A 59 -5.49 15.92 -9.67
CA GLN A 59 -5.36 16.64 -10.94
C GLN A 59 -6.64 17.40 -11.22
N VAL A 60 -6.50 18.66 -11.66
CA VAL A 60 -7.62 19.53 -12.03
C VAL A 60 -7.46 19.92 -13.49
N ALA A 61 -8.49 19.70 -14.29
CA ALA A 61 -8.54 20.00 -15.71
C ALA A 61 -9.82 20.78 -16.06
N ALA A 62 -9.84 21.41 -17.23
CA ALA A 62 -10.99 22.16 -17.71
C ALA A 62 -12.20 21.25 -17.95
N ARG A 63 -11.99 20.02 -18.40
CA ARG A 63 -13.04 19.05 -18.77
C ARG A 63 -12.62 17.63 -18.40
N ASP A 64 -13.60 16.78 -18.10
CA ASP A 64 -13.35 15.38 -17.74
C ASP A 64 -12.70 14.57 -18.88
N GLN A 65 -12.97 14.92 -20.12
CA GLN A 65 -12.39 14.28 -21.29
C GLN A 65 -10.86 14.36 -21.34
N TYR A 66 -10.25 15.39 -20.68
CA TYR A 66 -8.81 15.47 -20.55
C TYR A 66 -8.18 14.19 -19.97
N PHE A 67 -8.86 13.56 -19.00
CA PHE A 67 -8.35 12.33 -18.35
C PHE A 67 -8.43 11.08 -19.23
N VAL A 68 -9.03 11.20 -20.42
CA VAL A 68 -9.13 10.10 -21.38
C VAL A 68 -8.06 10.23 -22.48
N ASP A 69 -7.91 11.42 -23.06
CA ASP A 69 -7.05 11.66 -24.23
C ASP A 69 -6.09 12.86 -24.10
N GLY A 70 -6.27 13.69 -23.07
CA GLY A 70 -5.53 14.95 -22.93
C GLY A 70 -4.02 14.80 -22.73
N GLU A 71 -3.55 13.63 -22.27
CA GLU A 71 -2.11 13.34 -22.20
C GLU A 71 -1.45 13.24 -23.59
N PHE A 72 -2.21 12.84 -24.60
CA PHE A 72 -1.75 12.66 -25.97
C PHE A 72 -2.11 13.85 -26.85
N ASN A 73 -3.19 14.54 -26.53
CA ASN A 73 -3.70 15.69 -27.28
C ASN A 73 -4.19 16.79 -26.32
N PRO A 74 -3.26 17.58 -25.72
CA PRO A 74 -3.58 18.57 -24.69
C PRO A 74 -4.30 19.82 -25.22
N PHE A 75 -4.29 20.06 -26.52
CA PHE A 75 -4.59 21.34 -27.15
C PHE A 75 -6.02 21.87 -26.93
N SER A 76 -6.98 20.99 -26.64
CA SER A 76 -8.39 21.37 -26.43
C SER A 76 -8.72 21.65 -24.95
N TYR A 77 -7.73 21.56 -24.06
CA TYR A 77 -7.97 21.48 -22.60
C TYR A 77 -7.33 22.60 -21.79
N GLY A 78 -6.85 23.67 -22.41
CA GLY A 78 -6.21 24.79 -21.71
C GLY A 78 -7.11 25.36 -20.61
N LEU A 79 -6.57 25.40 -19.38
CA LEU A 79 -7.20 25.99 -18.20
C LEU A 79 -7.12 27.52 -18.27
N LYS A 80 -8.28 28.17 -18.27
CA LYS A 80 -8.35 29.63 -18.11
C LYS A 80 -8.00 29.98 -16.66
N ASP A 81 -7.35 31.12 -16.47
CA ASP A 81 -7.00 31.64 -15.13
C ASP A 81 -6.24 30.63 -14.26
N SER A 82 -5.37 29.83 -14.87
CA SER A 82 -4.64 28.75 -14.20
C SER A 82 -3.77 29.23 -13.03
N GLU A 83 -3.21 30.44 -13.11
CA GLU A 83 -2.43 31.04 -12.02
C GLU A 83 -3.31 31.36 -10.80
N ALA A 84 -4.47 31.96 -11.01
CA ALA A 84 -5.42 32.25 -9.93
C ALA A 84 -5.95 30.95 -9.28
N LEU A 85 -6.20 29.92 -10.10
CA LEU A 85 -6.61 28.60 -9.63
C LEU A 85 -5.49 27.92 -8.83
N SER A 86 -4.25 27.97 -9.31
CA SER A 86 -3.09 27.44 -8.59
C SER A 86 -2.94 28.11 -7.22
N ALA A 87 -2.97 29.45 -7.18
CA ALA A 87 -2.89 30.20 -5.93
C ALA A 87 -4.06 29.90 -4.97
N ALA A 88 -5.26 29.67 -5.48
CA ALA A 88 -6.42 29.29 -4.66
C ALA A 88 -6.26 27.89 -4.05
N LEU A 89 -5.78 26.93 -4.82
CA LEU A 89 -5.51 25.56 -4.35
C LEU A 89 -4.35 25.53 -3.36
N GLU A 90 -3.28 26.29 -3.57
CA GLU A 90 -2.13 26.36 -2.66
C GLU A 90 -2.48 26.89 -1.27
N ARG A 91 -3.51 27.76 -1.17
CA ARG A 91 -4.01 28.25 0.12
C ARG A 91 -4.79 27.20 0.92
N GLN A 92 -5.17 26.09 0.30
CA GLN A 92 -5.94 25.06 1.00
C GLN A 92 -5.08 24.34 2.04
N PRO A 93 -5.63 24.12 3.25
CA PRO A 93 -4.93 23.35 4.26
C PRO A 93 -4.64 21.93 3.74
N GLY A 94 -3.40 21.47 3.92
CA GLY A 94 -2.97 20.14 3.46
C GLY A 94 -2.35 20.12 2.06
N VAL A 95 -2.34 21.24 1.31
CA VAL A 95 -1.59 21.34 0.05
C VAL A 95 -0.12 21.63 0.33
N LYS A 96 0.76 20.97 -0.39
CA LYS A 96 2.21 21.19 -0.40
C LYS A 96 2.66 22.00 -1.61
N ALA A 97 2.12 21.65 -2.78
CA ALA A 97 2.46 22.28 -4.04
C ALA A 97 1.35 22.11 -5.06
N VAL A 98 1.19 23.10 -5.91
CA VAL A 98 0.39 23.04 -7.14
C VAL A 98 1.27 23.50 -8.28
N PHE A 99 1.23 22.80 -9.40
CA PHE A 99 2.03 23.17 -10.55
C PHE A 99 1.39 22.69 -11.85
N PRO A 100 1.68 23.38 -12.96
CA PRO A 100 1.19 23.01 -14.28
C PRO A 100 1.92 21.78 -14.81
N SER A 101 1.24 21.02 -15.66
CA SER A 101 1.82 19.93 -16.43
C SER A 101 1.18 19.86 -17.81
N THR A 102 1.94 19.32 -18.75
CA THR A 102 1.43 18.93 -20.06
C THR A 102 2.10 17.65 -20.54
N GLY A 103 1.43 16.95 -21.44
CA GLY A 103 2.00 15.82 -22.16
C GLY A 103 1.65 15.95 -23.63
N PHE A 104 2.50 15.47 -24.50
CA PHE A 104 2.25 15.42 -25.95
C PHE A 104 3.09 14.32 -26.58
N VAL A 105 2.62 13.82 -27.72
CA VAL A 105 3.37 12.85 -28.51
C VAL A 105 4.28 13.59 -29.48
N ALA A 106 5.54 13.17 -29.55
CA ALA A 106 6.52 13.66 -30.50
C ALA A 106 7.32 12.50 -31.09
N VAL A 107 7.86 12.71 -32.28
CA VAL A 107 8.86 11.82 -32.86
C VAL A 107 10.22 12.45 -32.64
N ALA A 108 11.11 11.73 -31.96
CA ALA A 108 12.52 12.13 -31.81
C ALA A 108 13.34 11.53 -32.96
N GLY A 109 14.12 12.32 -33.61
CA GLY A 109 15.03 11.91 -34.69
C GLY A 109 16.49 12.21 -34.35
N LEU A 110 17.38 11.23 -34.62
CA LEU A 110 18.84 11.41 -34.55
C LEU A 110 19.49 10.66 -35.71
N GLY A 111 20.02 11.39 -36.69
CA GLY A 111 20.50 10.79 -37.95
C GLY A 111 19.36 10.03 -38.66
N ASP A 112 19.59 8.75 -38.96
CA ASP A 112 18.61 7.89 -39.64
C ASP A 112 17.69 7.14 -38.66
N GLN A 113 17.86 7.33 -37.35
CA GLN A 113 17.07 6.66 -36.33
C GLN A 113 15.95 7.57 -35.84
N SER A 114 14.80 6.95 -35.52
CA SER A 114 13.66 7.67 -34.93
C SER A 114 12.95 6.86 -33.87
N ALA A 115 12.36 7.55 -32.89
CA ALA A 115 11.57 6.95 -31.83
C ALA A 115 10.36 7.84 -31.51
N THR A 116 9.19 7.22 -31.35
CA THR A 116 7.99 7.91 -30.86
C THR A 116 8.04 8.01 -29.34
N LEU A 117 7.90 9.24 -28.84
CA LEU A 117 7.98 9.55 -27.42
C LEU A 117 6.69 10.22 -26.93
N LEU A 118 6.26 9.87 -25.74
CA LEU A 118 5.37 10.69 -24.93
C LEU A 118 6.23 11.62 -24.09
N VAL A 119 6.26 12.90 -24.48
CA VAL A 119 6.99 13.93 -23.74
C VAL A 119 6.09 14.44 -22.63
N LYS A 120 6.55 14.30 -21.39
CA LYS A 120 5.90 14.86 -20.20
C LYS A 120 6.69 16.05 -19.71
N ALA A 121 5.98 17.10 -19.34
CA ALA A 121 6.59 18.33 -18.91
C ALA A 121 6.10 18.76 -17.52
N TYR A 122 7.07 19.05 -16.66
CA TYR A 122 6.86 19.54 -15.30
C TYR A 122 7.86 20.68 -15.03
N PRO A 123 7.61 21.58 -14.08
CA PRO A 123 8.64 22.49 -13.59
C PRO A 123 9.87 21.70 -13.09
N PRO A 124 11.11 22.10 -13.45
CA PRO A 124 12.32 21.32 -13.13
C PRO A 124 12.50 21.03 -11.65
N GLU A 125 12.11 21.95 -10.78
CA GLU A 125 12.17 21.79 -9.33
C GLU A 125 11.20 20.70 -8.79
N ARG A 126 10.27 20.26 -9.62
CA ARG A 126 9.32 19.17 -9.29
C ARG A 126 9.73 17.81 -9.84
N MET A 127 10.76 17.77 -10.65
CA MET A 127 11.34 16.53 -11.18
C MET A 127 12.45 16.04 -10.25
N TYR A 128 12.48 14.73 -10.01
CA TYR A 128 13.56 14.07 -9.31
C TYR A 128 13.90 12.75 -10.02
N PHE A 129 15.16 12.54 -10.26
CA PHE A 129 15.71 11.27 -10.72
C PHE A 129 16.70 10.78 -9.67
N ALA A 130 16.45 9.59 -9.15
CA ALA A 130 17.33 8.99 -8.15
C ALA A 130 18.73 8.73 -8.76
N PRO A 131 19.82 8.92 -8.00
CA PRO A 131 21.13 8.50 -8.46
C PRO A 131 21.17 6.98 -8.62
N ARG A 132 21.94 6.49 -9.60
CA ARG A 132 22.06 5.04 -9.91
C ARG A 132 22.59 4.22 -8.74
N ALA A 133 23.43 4.78 -7.91
CA ALA A 133 24.00 4.16 -6.72
C ALA A 133 23.40 4.74 -5.45
N GLY A 134 22.69 3.89 -4.69
CA GLY A 134 22.14 4.22 -3.38
C GLY A 134 20.63 4.46 -3.37
N ALA A 135 19.93 3.85 -2.43
CA ALA A 135 18.52 4.10 -2.16
C ALA A 135 18.36 5.46 -1.45
N VAL A 136 18.32 6.54 -2.22
CA VAL A 136 17.96 7.86 -1.69
C VAL A 136 16.43 7.99 -1.77
N LYS A 137 15.80 8.20 -0.62
CA LYS A 137 14.37 8.47 -0.58
C LYS A 137 14.07 9.76 -1.34
N ALA A 138 13.20 9.67 -2.35
CA ALA A 138 12.79 10.84 -3.10
C ALA A 138 12.17 11.91 -2.17
N PRO A 139 12.42 13.21 -2.44
CA PRO A 139 11.71 14.28 -1.75
C PRO A 139 10.20 14.14 -1.93
N VAL A 140 9.44 14.39 -0.86
CA VAL A 140 7.98 14.19 -0.84
C VAL A 140 7.17 15.24 -1.61
N ASP A 141 7.83 16.25 -2.17
CA ASP A 141 7.25 17.33 -2.97
C ASP A 141 7.70 17.30 -4.43
N ARG A 142 8.39 16.24 -4.85
CA ARG A 142 8.89 16.03 -6.21
C ARG A 142 8.44 14.69 -6.76
N PHE A 143 8.31 14.62 -8.07
CA PHE A 143 8.05 13.37 -8.75
C PHE A 143 9.33 12.56 -8.91
N ASN A 144 9.31 11.33 -8.42
CA ASN A 144 10.37 10.36 -8.69
C ASN A 144 10.10 9.70 -10.04
N LEU A 145 10.79 10.19 -11.06
CA LEU A 145 10.54 9.79 -12.45
C LEU A 145 11.41 8.60 -12.89
N GLY A 146 12.34 8.16 -12.05
CA GLY A 146 13.22 7.01 -12.31
C GLY A 146 14.61 7.24 -11.74
N SER A 147 15.56 6.42 -12.19
CA SER A 147 16.97 6.54 -11.82
C SER A 147 17.79 7.09 -12.98
N LEU A 148 18.65 8.06 -12.69
CA LEU A 148 19.55 8.63 -13.69
C LEU A 148 20.66 7.62 -14.02
N VAL A 149 20.80 7.29 -15.29
CA VAL A 149 21.82 6.36 -15.81
C VAL A 149 23.04 7.13 -16.28
N GLU A 150 22.81 8.26 -16.96
CA GLU A 150 23.84 9.12 -17.56
C GLU A 150 23.40 10.58 -17.53
N GLY A 151 24.34 11.51 -17.41
CA GLY A 151 24.09 12.95 -17.47
C GLY A 151 23.42 13.51 -16.21
N SER A 152 22.55 14.51 -16.39
CA SER A 152 21.86 15.24 -15.32
C SER A 152 20.38 15.47 -15.63
N SER A 153 19.57 15.80 -14.60
CA SER A 153 18.21 16.31 -14.81
C SER A 153 18.21 17.67 -15.49
N VAL A 154 17.06 18.08 -16.03
CA VAL A 154 16.83 19.45 -16.48
C VAL A 154 16.86 20.39 -15.27
N SER A 155 17.54 21.52 -15.41
CA SER A 155 17.65 22.54 -14.37
C SER A 155 16.76 23.76 -14.68
N PRO A 156 16.34 24.52 -13.65
CA PRO A 156 15.62 25.78 -13.88
C PRO A 156 16.43 26.73 -14.78
N GLY A 157 15.78 27.26 -15.82
CA GLY A 157 16.43 28.15 -16.81
C GLY A 157 17.05 27.43 -18.01
N ASP A 158 17.12 26.10 -17.99
CA ASP A 158 17.53 25.33 -19.16
C ASP A 158 16.44 25.39 -20.23
N THR A 159 16.80 25.79 -21.46
CA THR A 159 15.90 25.79 -22.60
C THR A 159 16.22 24.65 -23.55
N ASN A 160 15.20 24.08 -24.18
CA ASN A 160 15.35 23.00 -25.16
C ASN A 160 16.22 21.83 -24.66
N ARG A 161 16.01 21.42 -23.39
CA ARG A 161 16.68 20.24 -22.83
C ARG A 161 15.67 19.19 -22.44
N LEU A 162 16.05 17.93 -22.53
CA LEU A 162 15.22 16.81 -22.15
C LEU A 162 16.03 15.71 -21.44
N VAL A 163 15.34 14.92 -20.63
CA VAL A 163 15.84 13.66 -20.08
C VAL A 163 15.12 12.53 -20.81
N LEU A 164 15.90 11.65 -21.45
CA LEU A 164 15.39 10.61 -22.34
C LEU A 164 15.41 9.24 -21.63
N GLY A 165 14.42 8.39 -21.89
CA GLY A 165 14.40 7.02 -21.39
C GLY A 165 15.52 6.16 -21.98
N GLU A 166 16.12 5.28 -21.17
CA GLU A 166 17.28 4.45 -21.55
C GLU A 166 17.01 3.59 -22.79
N THR A 167 15.81 3.00 -22.88
CA THR A 167 15.46 2.16 -24.03
C THR A 167 15.27 3.00 -25.30
N ALA A 168 14.65 4.19 -25.18
CA ALA A 168 14.52 5.12 -26.31
C ALA A 168 15.89 5.66 -26.77
N ALA A 169 16.77 5.99 -25.82
CA ALA A 169 18.14 6.39 -26.11
C ALA A 169 18.91 5.31 -26.87
N ARG A 170 18.74 4.03 -26.48
CA ARG A 170 19.37 2.90 -27.15
C ARG A 170 18.86 2.72 -28.59
N VAL A 171 17.54 2.90 -28.81
CA VAL A 171 16.93 2.83 -30.17
C VAL A 171 17.49 3.93 -31.08
N LEU A 172 17.64 5.14 -30.54
CA LEU A 172 18.19 6.29 -31.28
C LEU A 172 19.71 6.25 -31.40
N GLY A 173 20.42 5.40 -30.67
CA GLY A 173 21.87 5.44 -30.54
C GLY A 173 22.39 6.68 -29.82
N ALA A 174 21.55 7.33 -29.01
CA ALA A 174 21.79 8.64 -28.40
C ALA A 174 22.46 8.53 -27.03
N ARG A 175 23.25 9.53 -26.65
CA ARG A 175 23.93 9.72 -25.36
C ARG A 175 23.58 11.06 -24.74
N ALA A 176 23.89 11.23 -23.48
CA ALA A 176 23.80 12.54 -22.85
C ALA A 176 24.75 13.52 -23.52
N GLY A 177 24.25 14.72 -23.87
CA GLY A 177 24.92 15.72 -24.63
C GLY A 177 24.58 15.77 -26.12
N ASP A 178 24.01 14.71 -26.70
CA ASP A 178 23.56 14.69 -28.09
C ASP A 178 22.34 15.59 -28.29
N VAL A 179 22.20 16.06 -29.55
CA VAL A 179 21.06 16.88 -29.97
C VAL A 179 20.11 16.04 -30.79
N VAL A 180 18.87 15.95 -30.36
CA VAL A 180 17.78 15.25 -31.07
C VAL A 180 16.74 16.25 -31.53
N THR A 181 16.24 16.07 -32.75
CA THR A 181 15.12 16.86 -33.25
C THR A 181 13.80 16.24 -32.82
N LEU A 182 13.03 16.96 -31.99
CA LEU A 182 11.65 16.57 -31.67
C LEU A 182 10.71 17.17 -32.70
N MET A 183 9.84 16.32 -33.25
CA MET A 183 8.79 16.73 -34.20
C MET A 183 7.44 16.40 -33.56
N ALA A 184 6.58 17.42 -33.43
CA ALA A 184 5.22 17.29 -32.91
C ALA A 184 4.18 17.88 -33.88
N ILE A 185 2.99 17.30 -33.92
CA ILE A 185 1.87 17.84 -34.68
C ILE A 185 1.11 18.81 -33.78
N LEU A 186 1.07 20.08 -34.21
CA LEU A 186 0.34 21.15 -33.51
C LEU A 186 -1.14 21.22 -33.93
N PRO A 187 -1.97 22.00 -33.23
CA PRO A 187 -3.33 22.28 -33.64
C PRO A 187 -3.36 22.82 -35.10
N GLY A 188 -4.27 22.27 -35.89
CA GLY A 188 -4.35 22.61 -37.31
C GLY A 188 -3.52 21.73 -38.24
N GLY A 189 -2.82 20.70 -37.71
CA GLY A 189 -2.07 19.72 -38.50
C GLY A 189 -0.67 20.16 -38.90
N ASN A 190 -0.19 21.31 -38.42
CA ASN A 190 1.15 21.79 -38.69
C ASN A 190 2.18 20.95 -37.93
N LEU A 191 3.23 20.52 -38.63
CA LEU A 191 4.38 19.86 -38.05
C LEU A 191 5.37 20.92 -37.54
N GLU A 192 5.70 20.89 -36.27
CA GLU A 192 6.72 21.72 -35.64
C GLU A 192 7.92 20.84 -35.29
N GLY A 193 9.11 21.25 -35.65
CA GLY A 193 10.38 20.58 -35.35
C GLY A 193 11.26 21.50 -34.55
N ARG A 194 11.88 20.98 -33.48
CA ARG A 194 12.84 21.74 -32.67
C ARG A 194 13.93 20.83 -32.13
N ASP A 195 15.15 21.35 -32.11
CA ASP A 195 16.27 20.64 -31.54
C ASP A 195 16.32 20.73 -30.03
N PHE A 196 16.52 19.59 -29.38
CA PHE A 196 16.64 19.44 -27.95
C PHE A 196 17.95 18.74 -27.61
N THR A 197 18.67 19.27 -26.63
CA THR A 197 19.85 18.61 -26.07
C THR A 197 19.44 17.60 -25.02
N ILE A 198 19.92 16.37 -25.09
CA ILE A 198 19.72 15.34 -24.08
C ILE A 198 20.56 15.68 -22.85
N SER A 199 19.94 16.17 -21.77
CA SER A 199 20.64 16.46 -20.52
C SER A 199 21.04 15.19 -19.78
N GLY A 200 20.22 14.15 -19.86
CA GLY A 200 20.47 12.88 -19.20
C GLY A 200 19.60 11.75 -19.72
N ILE A 201 19.97 10.56 -19.31
CA ILE A 201 19.26 9.33 -19.65
C ILE A 201 18.77 8.71 -18.33
N PHE A 202 17.48 8.36 -18.29
CA PHE A 202 16.89 7.74 -17.11
C PHE A 202 16.44 6.32 -17.40
N SER A 203 16.48 5.48 -16.36
CA SER A 203 15.88 4.15 -16.35
C SER A 203 14.68 4.12 -15.40
N SER A 204 13.56 3.61 -15.88
CA SER A 204 12.35 3.44 -15.11
C SER A 204 11.52 2.30 -15.71
N PRO A 205 11.23 1.22 -14.95
CA PRO A 205 10.50 0.07 -15.47
C PRO A 205 9.18 0.47 -16.14
N GLY A 206 9.05 0.15 -17.44
CA GLY A 206 7.85 0.41 -18.22
C GLY A 206 7.73 1.80 -18.84
N ARG A 207 8.56 2.78 -18.45
CA ARG A 207 8.54 4.15 -19.02
C ARG A 207 9.76 4.49 -19.88
N ASP A 208 10.87 3.88 -19.64
CA ASP A 208 12.13 4.11 -20.35
C ASP A 208 12.09 3.82 -21.87
N LYS A 209 11.02 3.15 -22.34
CA LYS A 209 10.84 2.84 -23.78
C LYS A 209 10.31 4.02 -24.59
N SER A 210 9.44 4.83 -24.03
CA SER A 210 8.63 5.79 -24.79
C SER A 210 8.42 7.12 -24.09
N PHE A 211 9.08 7.36 -22.96
CA PHE A 211 8.95 8.63 -22.25
C PHE A 211 10.21 9.51 -22.39
N ALA A 212 9.95 10.81 -22.47
CA ALA A 212 10.94 11.84 -22.23
C ALA A 212 10.36 12.90 -21.28
N TYR A 213 11.23 13.56 -20.55
CA TYR A 213 10.84 14.62 -19.61
C TYR A 213 11.56 15.91 -19.95
N THR A 214 10.81 17.02 -19.95
CA THR A 214 11.37 18.35 -20.20
C THR A 214 10.75 19.38 -19.25
N ASP A 215 11.30 20.59 -19.23
CA ASP A 215 10.70 21.71 -18.51
C ASP A 215 9.34 22.11 -19.10
N TYR A 216 8.40 22.43 -18.21
CA TYR A 216 7.06 22.86 -18.59
C TYR A 216 7.05 24.11 -19.47
N ALA A 217 7.89 25.13 -19.17
CA ALA A 217 7.96 26.35 -19.96
C ALA A 217 8.45 26.08 -21.38
N THR A 218 9.49 25.26 -21.52
CA THR A 218 10.01 24.81 -22.82
C THR A 218 8.97 24.03 -23.62
N ALA A 219 8.27 23.10 -22.98
CA ALA A 219 7.22 22.31 -23.63
C ALA A 219 6.06 23.18 -24.09
N SER A 220 5.57 24.05 -23.21
CA SER A 220 4.46 24.98 -23.47
C SER A 220 4.75 25.89 -24.66
N ASP A 221 5.98 26.43 -24.75
CA ASP A 221 6.44 27.24 -25.90
C ASP A 221 6.54 26.40 -27.17
N PHE A 222 7.13 25.21 -27.10
CA PHE A 222 7.27 24.30 -28.24
C PHE A 222 5.93 23.92 -28.88
N ILE A 223 4.96 23.53 -28.06
CA ILE A 223 3.62 23.15 -28.54
C ILE A 223 2.66 24.33 -28.70
N ARG A 224 3.14 25.57 -28.48
CA ARG A 224 2.36 26.82 -28.57
C ARG A 224 1.10 26.82 -27.71
N MET A 225 1.21 26.34 -26.50
CA MET A 225 0.09 26.18 -25.57
C MET A 225 0.35 26.96 -24.26
N PRO A 226 0.00 28.25 -24.19
CA PRO A 226 0.30 29.11 -23.05
C PRO A 226 -0.48 28.73 -21.77
N SER A 227 -1.62 28.10 -21.92
CA SER A 227 -2.46 27.69 -20.78
C SER A 227 -2.28 26.19 -20.49
N PRO A 228 -1.95 25.79 -19.26
CA PRO A 228 -1.76 24.38 -18.92
C PRO A 228 -3.08 23.60 -19.10
N PRO A 229 -3.04 22.38 -19.63
CA PRO A 229 -4.22 21.52 -19.74
C PRO A 229 -4.62 20.94 -18.36
N VAL A 230 -3.67 20.85 -17.43
CA VAL A 230 -3.90 20.27 -16.11
C VAL A 230 -3.01 20.96 -15.06
N LEU A 231 -3.58 21.15 -13.87
CA LEU A 231 -2.84 21.47 -12.66
C LEU A 231 -2.74 20.23 -11.78
N ILE A 232 -1.53 19.91 -11.33
CA ILE A 232 -1.26 18.79 -10.44
C ILE A 232 -1.03 19.31 -9.03
N THR A 233 -1.71 18.69 -8.06
CA THR A 233 -1.59 19.04 -6.65
C THR A 233 -0.88 17.92 -5.89
N ILE A 234 0.13 18.28 -5.11
CA ILE A 234 0.76 17.42 -4.12
C ILE A 234 0.23 17.80 -2.75
N ALA A 235 -0.44 16.87 -2.07
CA ALA A 235 -0.93 17.03 -0.71
C ALA A 235 0.13 16.60 0.31
N LYS A 236 -0.04 17.03 1.58
CA LYS A 236 0.81 16.61 2.71
C LYS A 236 0.61 15.15 3.05
N ASP A 237 -0.63 14.70 2.94
CA ASP A 237 -1.05 13.32 3.15
C ASP A 237 -2.26 12.98 2.27
N VAL A 238 -2.56 11.68 2.18
CA VAL A 238 -3.65 11.17 1.33
C VAL A 238 -5.03 11.53 1.88
N GLU A 239 -5.15 11.79 3.18
CA GLU A 239 -6.41 12.08 3.85
C GLU A 239 -6.88 13.50 3.52
N ALA A 240 -5.95 14.43 3.31
CA ALA A 240 -6.23 15.80 2.92
C ALA A 240 -6.86 15.92 1.51
N VAL A 241 -6.67 14.92 0.65
CA VAL A 241 -7.11 14.97 -0.76
C VAL A 241 -8.59 15.23 -0.90
N LYS A 242 -9.43 14.65 -0.04
CA LYS A 242 -10.89 14.85 -0.09
C LYS A 242 -11.26 16.31 0.14
N GLY A 243 -10.71 16.93 1.17
CA GLY A 243 -10.98 18.34 1.46
C GLY A 243 -10.50 19.29 0.36
N ILE A 244 -9.32 18.95 -0.26
CA ILE A 244 -8.80 19.72 -1.39
C ILE A 244 -9.72 19.55 -2.62
N ALA A 245 -10.18 18.34 -2.91
CA ALA A 245 -11.08 18.06 -4.02
C ALA A 245 -12.43 18.81 -3.88
N ASP A 246 -12.97 18.86 -2.66
CA ASP A 246 -14.21 19.60 -2.38
C ASP A 246 -14.05 21.13 -2.57
N SER A 247 -12.83 21.66 -2.56
CA SER A 247 -12.53 23.08 -2.81
C SER A 247 -12.37 23.46 -4.28
N VAL A 248 -12.35 22.48 -5.20
CA VAL A 248 -12.25 22.74 -6.63
C VAL A 248 -13.48 23.49 -7.14
N PRO A 249 -13.32 24.62 -7.88
CA PRO A 249 -14.43 25.41 -8.37
C PRO A 249 -15.39 24.61 -9.27
N ARG A 250 -16.67 24.90 -9.14
CA ARG A 250 -17.71 24.30 -10.01
C ARG A 250 -17.46 24.63 -11.48
N GLY A 251 -17.57 23.64 -12.35
CA GLY A 251 -17.32 23.77 -13.79
C GLY A 251 -15.94 23.30 -14.23
N LEU A 252 -15.05 22.96 -13.30
CA LEU A 252 -13.82 22.24 -13.56
C LEU A 252 -13.99 20.76 -13.20
N SER A 253 -13.23 19.93 -13.87
CA SER A 253 -13.16 18.49 -13.59
C SER A 253 -11.91 18.17 -12.81
N PHE A 254 -12.02 17.21 -11.90
CA PHE A 254 -10.85 16.74 -11.15
C PHE A 254 -10.85 15.21 -11.05
N ARG A 255 -9.65 14.66 -10.89
CA ARG A 255 -9.44 13.25 -10.59
C ARG A 255 -8.47 13.14 -9.43
N THR A 256 -8.81 12.27 -8.49
CA THR A 256 -7.90 11.91 -7.39
C THR A 256 -6.90 10.87 -7.87
N TRP A 257 -5.82 10.69 -7.12
CA TRP A 257 -4.84 9.66 -7.40
C TRP A 257 -5.48 8.25 -7.50
N ARG A 258 -6.58 7.99 -6.77
CA ARG A 258 -7.30 6.70 -6.83
C ARG A 258 -7.98 6.50 -8.18
N ASP A 259 -8.55 7.56 -8.74
CA ASP A 259 -9.23 7.50 -10.04
C ASP A 259 -8.22 7.27 -11.18
N LEU A 260 -7.00 7.83 -11.03
CA LEU A 260 -5.94 7.75 -12.02
C LEU A 260 -5.08 6.48 -11.88
N ALA A 261 -4.93 5.96 -10.66
CA ALA A 261 -4.10 4.79 -10.35
C ALA A 261 -4.92 3.50 -10.28
N GLN A 262 -5.70 3.20 -11.31
CA GLN A 262 -6.59 2.01 -11.34
C GLN A 262 -5.84 0.69 -11.08
N LEU A 263 -4.63 0.55 -11.63
CA LEU A 263 -3.80 -0.62 -11.38
C LEU A 263 -3.47 -0.79 -9.88
N PHE A 264 -3.14 0.31 -9.19
CA PHE A 264 -2.90 0.27 -7.74
C PHE A 264 -4.17 -0.17 -7.00
N VAL A 265 -5.34 0.37 -7.36
CA VAL A 265 -6.62 0.02 -6.73
C VAL A 265 -6.92 -1.47 -6.91
N GLN A 266 -6.73 -2.01 -8.11
CA GLN A 266 -6.93 -3.42 -8.39
C GLN A 266 -5.96 -4.30 -7.58
N VAL A 267 -4.67 -4.01 -7.62
CA VAL A 267 -3.65 -4.76 -6.87
C VAL A 267 -3.90 -4.70 -5.37
N SER A 268 -4.23 -3.53 -4.82
CA SER A 268 -4.50 -3.37 -3.39
C SER A 268 -5.73 -4.17 -2.95
N THR A 269 -6.78 -4.23 -3.78
CA THR A 269 -7.99 -5.03 -3.50
C THR A 269 -7.67 -6.54 -3.51
N ILE A 270 -6.88 -7.00 -4.48
CA ILE A 270 -6.44 -8.41 -4.55
C ILE A 270 -5.58 -8.76 -3.32
N MET A 271 -4.66 -7.89 -2.92
CA MET A 271 -3.80 -8.11 -1.75
C MET A 271 -4.60 -8.12 -0.45
N ALA A 272 -5.61 -7.26 -0.30
CA ALA A 272 -6.50 -7.27 0.85
C ALA A 272 -7.29 -8.59 0.93
N SER A 273 -7.84 -9.05 -0.19
CA SER A 273 -8.55 -10.34 -0.25
C SER A 273 -7.62 -11.52 0.07
N PHE A 274 -6.39 -11.48 -0.39
CA PHE A 274 -5.38 -12.50 -0.08
C PHE A 274 -5.04 -12.54 1.41
N LEU A 275 -4.91 -11.37 2.07
CA LEU A 275 -4.75 -11.28 3.52
C LEU A 275 -5.93 -11.89 4.27
N ASP A 276 -7.15 -11.65 3.81
CA ASP A 276 -8.36 -12.20 4.45
C ASP A 276 -8.41 -13.73 4.33
N VAL A 277 -7.99 -14.30 3.19
CA VAL A 277 -7.87 -15.75 3.02
C VAL A 277 -6.82 -16.34 3.99
N ILE A 278 -5.63 -15.74 4.07
CA ILE A 278 -4.59 -16.18 5.01
C ILE A 278 -5.09 -16.10 6.45
N ARG A 279 -5.78 -15.03 6.82
CA ARG A 279 -6.40 -14.87 8.14
C ARG A 279 -7.41 -15.99 8.42
N ALA A 280 -8.28 -16.29 7.47
CA ALA A 280 -9.25 -17.38 7.59
C ALA A 280 -8.58 -18.74 7.81
N ILE A 281 -7.49 -19.04 7.08
CA ILE A 281 -6.71 -20.27 7.26
C ILE A 281 -6.09 -20.33 8.65
N ILE A 282 -5.47 -19.26 9.13
CA ILE A 282 -4.87 -19.22 10.49
C ILE A 282 -5.94 -19.39 11.56
N LEU A 283 -7.12 -18.75 11.42
CA LEU A 283 -8.23 -18.93 12.35
C LEU A 283 -8.78 -20.35 12.32
N LEU A 284 -8.85 -20.98 11.16
CA LEU A 284 -9.27 -22.38 11.02
C LEU A 284 -8.29 -23.33 11.71
N VAL A 285 -6.99 -23.17 11.49
CA VAL A 285 -5.95 -23.94 12.18
C VAL A 285 -6.03 -23.74 13.70
N THR A 286 -6.21 -22.48 14.12
CA THR A 286 -6.43 -22.10 15.52
C THR A 286 -7.64 -22.82 16.11
N LEU A 287 -8.77 -22.85 15.39
CA LEU A 287 -9.98 -23.55 15.77
C LEU A 287 -9.70 -25.03 16.05
N PHE A 288 -9.00 -25.71 15.14
CA PHE A 288 -8.67 -27.15 15.28
C PHE A 288 -7.72 -27.40 16.46
N ILE A 289 -6.68 -26.59 16.63
CA ILE A 289 -5.74 -26.73 17.75
C ILE A 289 -6.47 -26.59 19.09
N LEU A 290 -7.29 -25.54 19.22
CA LEU A 290 -8.06 -25.29 20.43
C LEU A 290 -9.14 -26.37 20.68
N ALA A 291 -9.87 -26.77 19.64
CA ALA A 291 -10.89 -27.82 19.77
C ALA A 291 -10.26 -29.13 20.21
N ASN A 292 -9.12 -29.54 19.68
CA ASN A 292 -8.38 -30.73 20.09
C ASN A 292 -7.90 -30.63 21.55
N SER A 293 -7.35 -29.46 21.94
CA SER A 293 -6.91 -29.19 23.31
C SER A 293 -8.09 -29.28 24.29
N MET A 294 -9.23 -28.65 23.94
CA MET A 294 -10.44 -28.66 24.74
C MET A 294 -11.09 -30.07 24.86
N ASN A 295 -11.12 -30.84 23.75
CA ASN A 295 -11.61 -32.22 23.77
C ASN A 295 -10.78 -33.11 24.74
N ARG A 296 -9.46 -32.93 24.72
CA ARG A 296 -8.59 -33.65 25.67
C ARG A 296 -8.85 -33.20 27.09
N MET A 297 -8.95 -31.92 27.37
CA MET A 297 -9.23 -31.34 28.67
C MET A 297 -10.58 -31.88 29.26
N VAL A 298 -11.64 -31.91 28.45
CA VAL A 298 -12.92 -32.40 28.86
C VAL A 298 -12.83 -33.89 29.28
N ARG A 299 -12.16 -34.73 28.48
CA ARG A 299 -11.97 -36.17 28.79
C ARG A 299 -11.19 -36.39 30.09
N GLU A 300 -10.06 -35.68 30.27
CA GLU A 300 -9.24 -35.80 31.49
C GLU A 300 -9.99 -35.40 32.77
N ARG A 301 -10.99 -34.52 32.66
CA ARG A 301 -11.76 -33.98 33.78
C ARG A 301 -13.19 -34.55 33.89
N MET A 302 -13.49 -35.63 33.18
CA MET A 302 -14.84 -36.23 33.17
C MET A 302 -15.33 -36.59 34.57
N LYS A 303 -14.45 -37.16 35.40
CA LYS A 303 -14.78 -37.50 36.82
C LYS A 303 -15.12 -36.27 37.66
N GLU A 304 -14.35 -35.20 37.50
CA GLU A 304 -14.61 -33.93 38.20
C GLU A 304 -15.98 -33.36 37.80
N TRP A 305 -16.30 -33.38 36.50
CA TRP A 305 -17.60 -32.92 36.01
C TRP A 305 -18.76 -33.81 36.47
N GLY A 306 -18.56 -35.13 36.52
CA GLY A 306 -19.52 -36.09 37.05
C GLY A 306 -19.84 -35.83 38.54
N THR A 307 -18.81 -35.65 39.36
CA THR A 307 -18.95 -35.32 40.78
C THR A 307 -19.68 -34.00 41.03
N LEU A 308 -19.29 -32.96 40.31
CA LEU A 308 -19.95 -31.65 40.41
C LEU A 308 -21.42 -31.71 40.02
N ARG A 309 -21.78 -32.52 39.03
CA ARG A 309 -23.18 -32.73 38.62
C ARG A 309 -23.97 -33.54 39.67
N ALA A 310 -23.33 -34.54 40.28
CA ALA A 310 -23.94 -35.27 41.37
C ALA A 310 -24.23 -34.40 42.60
N LEU A 311 -23.41 -33.38 42.84
CA LEU A 311 -23.58 -32.35 43.86
C LEU A 311 -24.55 -31.21 43.44
N GLY A 312 -25.24 -31.33 42.29
CA GLY A 312 -26.30 -30.42 41.88
C GLY A 312 -25.86 -29.23 40.99
N THR A 313 -24.61 -29.18 40.47
CA THR A 313 -24.17 -28.13 39.55
C THR A 313 -24.97 -28.20 38.25
N ARG A 314 -25.46 -27.04 37.77
CA ARG A 314 -26.27 -26.97 36.56
C ARG A 314 -25.39 -27.20 35.30
N LYS A 315 -25.96 -27.87 34.31
CA LYS A 315 -25.27 -28.09 33.00
C LYS A 315 -24.71 -26.80 32.37
N ARG A 316 -25.49 -25.71 32.50
CA ARG A 316 -25.10 -24.40 32.00
C ARG A 316 -23.82 -23.87 32.67
N ASP A 317 -23.65 -24.08 33.94
CA ASP A 317 -22.49 -23.58 34.68
C ASP A 317 -21.21 -24.31 34.26
N ILE A 318 -21.27 -25.61 34.02
CA ILE A 318 -20.17 -26.42 33.48
C ILE A 318 -19.80 -25.94 32.07
N LEU A 319 -20.80 -25.72 31.19
CA LEU A 319 -20.58 -25.20 29.85
C LEU A 319 -19.89 -23.82 29.90
N LEU A 320 -20.36 -22.93 30.77
CA LEU A 320 -19.76 -21.58 30.92
C LEU A 320 -18.32 -21.64 31.42
N VAL A 321 -17.96 -22.60 32.30
CA VAL A 321 -16.57 -22.78 32.73
C VAL A 321 -15.69 -23.22 31.55
N ILE A 322 -16.15 -24.21 30.77
CA ILE A 322 -15.39 -24.69 29.59
C ILE A 322 -15.23 -23.60 28.53
N LEU A 323 -16.30 -22.85 28.22
CA LEU A 323 -16.25 -21.74 27.29
C LEU A 323 -15.31 -20.63 27.76
N SER A 324 -15.39 -20.26 29.05
CA SER A 324 -14.52 -19.23 29.62
C SER A 324 -13.06 -19.65 29.62
N GLU A 325 -12.74 -20.93 29.82
CA GLU A 325 -11.38 -21.46 29.73
C GLU A 325 -10.85 -21.38 28.30
N GLY A 326 -11.65 -21.74 27.28
CA GLY A 326 -11.30 -21.58 25.86
C GLY A 326 -11.09 -20.14 25.49
N CYS A 327 -11.99 -19.24 25.84
CA CYS A 327 -11.87 -17.80 25.58
C CYS A 327 -10.62 -17.20 26.25
N LEU A 328 -10.30 -17.59 27.49
CA LEU A 328 -9.09 -17.14 28.17
C LEU A 328 -7.81 -17.63 27.49
N GLN A 329 -7.76 -18.88 27.01
CA GLN A 329 -6.61 -19.37 26.25
C GLN A 329 -6.47 -18.63 24.93
N GLY A 330 -7.57 -18.38 24.21
CA GLY A 330 -7.59 -17.56 23.00
C GLY A 330 -7.14 -16.14 23.25
N LEU A 331 -7.61 -15.51 24.33
CA LEU A 331 -7.22 -14.15 24.73
C LEU A 331 -5.73 -14.07 25.07
N LEU A 332 -5.22 -15.00 25.87
CA LEU A 332 -3.79 -15.05 26.22
C LEU A 332 -2.92 -15.25 24.97
N GLY A 333 -3.31 -16.19 24.09
CA GLY A 333 -2.62 -16.44 22.84
C GLY A 333 -2.63 -15.21 21.93
N ALA A 334 -3.77 -14.53 21.84
CA ALA A 334 -3.91 -13.32 21.00
C ALA A 334 -3.08 -12.15 21.54
N VAL A 335 -3.19 -11.85 22.84
CA VAL A 335 -2.44 -10.75 23.46
C VAL A 335 -0.94 -10.97 23.33
N LEU A 336 -0.45 -12.16 23.67
CA LEU A 336 0.97 -12.49 23.55
C LEU A 336 1.41 -12.53 22.09
N GLY A 337 0.64 -13.14 21.18
CA GLY A 337 0.97 -13.22 19.76
C GLY A 337 1.04 -11.87 19.09
N ILE A 338 0.12 -10.97 19.40
CA ILE A 338 0.12 -9.59 18.92
C ILE A 338 1.34 -8.84 19.49
N ALA A 339 1.60 -8.93 20.80
CA ALA A 339 2.74 -8.27 21.44
C ALA A 339 4.07 -8.74 20.85
N PHE A 340 4.26 -10.06 20.67
CA PHE A 340 5.44 -10.61 20.00
C PHE A 340 5.50 -10.20 18.52
N GLY A 341 4.37 -10.09 17.84
CA GLY A 341 4.30 -9.60 16.45
C GLY A 341 4.83 -8.17 16.33
N PHE A 342 4.41 -7.27 17.20
CA PHE A 342 4.95 -5.89 17.24
C PHE A 342 6.43 -5.88 17.63
N LEU A 343 6.86 -6.69 18.58
CA LEU A 343 8.26 -6.81 18.99
C LEU A 343 9.16 -7.27 17.83
N VAL A 344 8.77 -8.36 17.15
CA VAL A 344 9.51 -8.87 15.98
C VAL A 344 9.55 -7.83 14.86
N SER A 345 8.44 -7.15 14.60
CA SER A 345 8.39 -6.07 13.61
C SER A 345 9.33 -4.93 13.96
N ALA A 346 9.39 -4.52 15.23
CA ALA A 346 10.31 -3.50 15.69
C ALA A 346 11.80 -3.93 15.56
N ILE A 347 12.11 -5.19 15.83
CA ILE A 347 13.47 -5.75 15.64
C ILE A 347 13.85 -5.70 14.16
N ILE A 348 12.95 -6.08 13.26
CA ILE A 348 13.18 -6.02 11.81
C ILE A 348 13.41 -4.57 11.35
N ASP A 349 12.63 -3.62 11.85
CA ASP A 349 12.80 -2.19 11.55
C ASP A 349 14.17 -1.66 12.00
N VAL A 350 14.59 -1.98 13.22
CA VAL A 350 15.91 -1.59 13.77
C VAL A 350 17.05 -2.25 12.99
N ALA A 351 16.86 -3.47 12.48
CA ALA A 351 17.82 -4.17 11.62
C ALA A 351 17.92 -3.61 10.20
N GLY A 352 17.13 -2.58 9.87
CA GLY A 352 17.14 -1.94 8.55
C GLY A 352 16.09 -2.46 7.56
N GLY A 353 15.10 -3.23 8.03
CA GLY A 353 14.01 -3.77 7.20
C GLY A 353 14.36 -5.08 6.47
N LEU A 354 13.39 -5.58 5.72
CA LEU A 354 13.57 -6.76 4.89
C LEU A 354 14.07 -6.35 3.49
N PRO A 355 15.18 -6.93 3.00
CA PRO A 355 15.69 -6.60 1.68
C PRO A 355 14.74 -7.15 0.60
N TYR A 356 14.27 -6.27 -0.25
CA TYR A 356 13.46 -6.61 -1.43
C TYR A 356 14.22 -6.23 -2.69
N HIS A 357 14.44 -7.20 -3.56
CA HIS A 357 15.15 -7.00 -4.81
C HIS A 357 14.14 -6.80 -5.95
N ASN A 358 14.26 -5.67 -6.64
CA ASN A 358 13.49 -5.39 -7.85
C ASN A 358 14.47 -5.09 -8.99
N GLY A 359 14.82 -6.11 -9.74
CA GLY A 359 15.86 -6.02 -10.78
C GLY A 359 17.23 -5.68 -10.18
N ALA A 360 17.83 -4.58 -10.65
CA ALA A 360 19.17 -4.16 -10.21
C ALA A 360 19.17 -3.38 -8.87
N GLN A 361 18.02 -3.08 -8.29
CA GLN A 361 17.91 -2.26 -7.09
C GLN A 361 17.43 -3.10 -5.90
N THR A 362 18.05 -2.87 -4.74
CA THR A 362 17.62 -3.45 -3.47
C THR A 362 16.93 -2.38 -2.63
N TYR A 363 15.71 -2.64 -2.24
CA TYR A 363 14.91 -1.79 -1.35
C TYR A 363 14.78 -2.47 0.00
N ALA A 364 14.81 -1.70 1.07
CA ALA A 364 14.51 -2.17 2.41
C ALA A 364 13.03 -1.89 2.72
N VAL A 365 12.23 -2.94 2.88
CA VAL A 365 10.83 -2.82 3.27
C VAL A 365 10.75 -2.92 4.79
N MET A 366 10.31 -1.84 5.43
CA MET A 366 10.06 -1.80 6.87
C MET A 366 8.82 -2.63 7.21
N VAL A 367 8.75 -3.18 8.41
CA VAL A 367 7.62 -3.99 8.86
C VAL A 367 6.88 -3.22 9.96
N ARG A 368 5.84 -2.49 9.58
CA ARG A 368 5.10 -1.59 10.49
C ARG A 368 3.63 -1.95 10.55
N PRO A 369 3.24 -2.88 11.45
CA PRO A 369 1.83 -3.19 11.66
C PRO A 369 1.08 -1.96 12.20
N GLY A 370 -0.08 -1.67 11.63
CA GLY A 370 -0.96 -0.61 12.11
C GLY A 370 -1.64 -1.01 13.43
N LEU A 371 -2.10 -0.03 14.21
CA LEU A 371 -2.86 -0.29 15.46
C LEU A 371 -4.20 -0.99 15.22
N ASP A 372 -4.76 -0.87 14.03
CA ASP A 372 -5.93 -1.58 13.54
C ASP A 372 -5.71 -3.10 13.53
N SER A 373 -4.47 -3.55 13.29
CA SER A 373 -4.10 -4.98 13.34
C SER A 373 -4.35 -5.61 14.72
N VAL A 374 -4.36 -4.83 15.80
CA VAL A 374 -4.67 -5.32 17.15
C VAL A 374 -6.10 -5.86 17.19
N TRP A 375 -7.08 -5.06 16.83
CA TRP A 375 -8.49 -5.45 16.85
C TRP A 375 -8.84 -6.49 15.79
N LEU A 376 -8.23 -6.36 14.60
CA LEU A 376 -8.41 -7.29 13.49
C LEU A 376 -7.91 -8.71 13.79
N ASN A 377 -7.01 -8.89 14.75
CA ASN A 377 -6.53 -10.21 15.17
C ASN A 377 -7.09 -10.63 16.53
N LEU A 378 -7.24 -9.71 17.50
CA LEU A 378 -7.73 -10.03 18.84
C LEU A 378 -9.17 -10.56 18.84
N VAL A 379 -10.09 -9.81 18.22
CA VAL A 379 -11.52 -10.16 18.28
C VAL A 379 -11.81 -11.49 17.58
N PRO A 380 -11.38 -11.73 16.33
CA PRO A 380 -11.61 -13.03 15.68
C PRO A 380 -10.96 -14.20 16.42
N SER A 381 -9.78 -14.01 17.00
CA SER A 381 -9.10 -15.08 17.76
C SER A 381 -9.88 -15.50 19.00
N VAL A 382 -10.41 -14.54 19.77
CA VAL A 382 -11.22 -14.84 20.95
C VAL A 382 -12.55 -15.50 20.58
N VAL A 383 -13.20 -15.02 19.52
CA VAL A 383 -14.44 -15.63 19.00
C VAL A 383 -14.18 -17.06 18.53
N THR A 384 -13.12 -17.29 17.76
CA THR A 384 -12.73 -18.62 17.29
C THR A 384 -12.44 -19.56 18.46
N ALA A 385 -11.79 -19.07 19.52
CA ALA A 385 -11.52 -19.85 20.72
C ALA A 385 -12.78 -20.23 21.47
N GLY A 386 -13.77 -19.36 21.58
CA GLY A 386 -15.09 -19.64 22.11
C GLY A 386 -15.83 -20.72 21.30
N LEU A 387 -15.81 -20.59 19.96
CA LEU A 387 -16.40 -21.58 19.07
C LEU A 387 -15.72 -22.97 19.18
N ALA A 388 -14.37 -22.97 19.27
CA ALA A 388 -13.58 -24.18 19.45
C ALA A 388 -13.95 -24.93 20.75
N ALA A 389 -14.27 -24.22 21.84
CA ALA A 389 -14.64 -24.77 23.11
C ALA A 389 -16.12 -25.23 23.16
N LEU A 390 -16.96 -24.77 22.21
CA LEU A 390 -18.40 -25.03 22.23
C LEU A 390 -18.74 -26.55 22.06
N LEU A 391 -18.15 -27.18 21.02
CA LEU A 391 -18.39 -28.59 20.72
C LEU A 391 -17.96 -29.50 21.86
N PRO A 392 -16.74 -29.42 22.41
CA PRO A 392 -16.32 -30.18 23.58
C PRO A 392 -17.18 -29.89 24.81
N GLY A 393 -17.55 -28.63 25.02
CA GLY A 393 -18.39 -28.21 26.12
C GLY A 393 -19.79 -28.82 26.06
N VAL A 394 -20.42 -28.81 24.88
CA VAL A 394 -21.74 -29.47 24.69
C VAL A 394 -21.64 -30.97 24.88
N ARG A 395 -20.57 -31.63 24.45
CA ARG A 395 -20.36 -33.06 24.71
C ARG A 395 -20.23 -33.33 26.20
N ALA A 396 -19.45 -32.54 26.94
CA ALA A 396 -19.26 -32.69 28.38
C ALA A 396 -20.56 -32.69 29.18
N ILE A 397 -21.54 -31.85 28.81
CA ILE A 397 -22.82 -31.74 29.51
C ILE A 397 -23.85 -32.82 29.12
N ARG A 398 -23.61 -33.58 28.06
CA ARG A 398 -24.49 -34.66 27.59
C ARG A 398 -24.28 -35.97 28.36
N PHE A 399 -23.07 -36.23 28.86
CA PHE A 399 -22.80 -37.44 29.66
C PHE A 399 -23.62 -37.49 30.95
N SER A 400 -24.11 -38.69 31.32
CA SER A 400 -24.79 -38.89 32.60
C SER A 400 -23.76 -38.97 33.76
N PRO A 401 -24.12 -38.59 35.00
CA PRO A 401 -23.20 -38.73 36.14
C PRO A 401 -22.71 -40.16 36.35
N SER A 402 -23.56 -41.16 36.06
CA SER A 402 -23.22 -42.59 36.16
C SER A 402 -22.21 -43.04 35.10
N GLU A 403 -22.30 -42.54 33.87
CA GLU A 403 -21.31 -42.83 32.82
C GLU A 403 -19.94 -42.21 33.13
N CYS A 404 -19.94 -40.99 33.66
CA CYS A 404 -18.70 -40.28 34.04
C CYS A 404 -17.92 -41.00 35.18
N LEU A 405 -18.59 -41.76 36.01
CA LEU A 405 -17.97 -42.50 37.13
C LEU A 405 -17.62 -43.95 36.78
N ARG A 406 -18.18 -44.52 35.68
CA ARG A 406 -17.96 -45.90 35.24
C ARG A 406 -16.86 -46.07 34.21
N GLU A 407 -16.58 -45.09 33.39
CA GLU A 407 -15.52 -45.11 32.35
C GLU A 407 -14.10 -44.76 32.88
N ALA A 408 -13.81 -45.20 34.09
CA ALA A 408 -12.55 -44.92 34.75
C ALA A 408 -11.74 -46.18 35.06
#